data_fbb72ffce2ae8a9d7292d92e8cc13b48
#
_entry.id   fbb72ffce2ae8a9d7292d92e8cc13b48
#
_cell.length_a   1.000
_cell.length_b   1.000
_cell.length_c   1.000
_cell.angle_alpha   90.00
_cell.angle_beta   90.00
_cell.angle_gamma   90.00
#
_symmetry.space_group_name_H-M   'P 1'
#
loop_
_entity.id
_entity.type
_entity.pdbx_description
1 polymer ?
#
loop_
_entity_poly.entity_id
_entity_poly.type
_entity_poly.pdbx_seq_one_letter_code
_entity_poly.pdbx_strand_id
1 'polypeptide(L)'
;MEKDPIYEPNGKITIRKAVPFGLQHVLAMFVANIAPILIVAGAVKMDPAESAALVQSAMIVAGIGSLLQLFPIWRFGSGLPIIMGISFTFVSVACIIGTKYGYGAVLGAALIGGILEGILGLGASWWRKFIPPIVSASVVTAIGFSLLPIGANSFGGGFGNPNFGAQNYLIVGTITLVACLAWNLKAHSFYKQLSVLFGLVVGYIAAYCFGLVDLSRLTEVPLISLPGIMPISLEFHGDAIFSFFLIFLVSATETLGDTSALAMMGYGRQATSREVSGSIAVDGFVSSLSSLFGCMPITSFSQNVGLVAMTKVVNRKAIGCGAALMILAGIIPGLGVILASLPDAVLGGCTLMMFGSIVVSGVRMLGECGYSQRNMSIAALSLSIGLGFTQTPQIFHIFPELFRSVFAENCVAVVFVVAVILNLVFPKEEKKNLIVE
;
A
#
# COMPACT_ATOMS: atom_id res chain seq x y z
N MET A 1 9.74 -14.24 35.63
CA MET A 1 10.70 -13.93 34.55
C MET A 1 10.37 -12.55 34.04
N GLU A 2 11.28 -11.59 34.18
CA GLU A 2 11.14 -10.28 33.61
C GLU A 2 11.03 -10.39 32.09
N LYS A 3 10.01 -9.80 31.47
CA LYS A 3 9.84 -9.86 30.01
C LYS A 3 11.00 -9.10 29.35
N ASP A 4 11.59 -9.64 28.31
CA ASP A 4 12.63 -8.95 27.54
C ASP A 4 12.11 -7.58 27.08
N PRO A 5 12.81 -6.48 27.35
CA PRO A 5 12.40 -5.11 27.00
C PRO A 5 12.04 -4.90 25.52
N ILE A 6 12.42 -5.80 24.61
CA ILE A 6 12.05 -5.76 23.19
C ILE A 6 10.54 -5.98 22.97
N TYR A 7 9.88 -6.67 23.90
CA TYR A 7 8.44 -6.94 23.88
C TYR A 7 7.62 -5.88 24.62
N GLU A 8 8.29 -4.82 25.09
CA GLU A 8 7.63 -3.67 25.74
C GLU A 8 7.74 -2.43 24.85
N PRO A 9 6.64 -1.62 24.72
CA PRO A 9 6.63 -0.46 23.82
C PRO A 9 7.75 0.54 24.07
N ASN A 10 8.07 0.77 25.35
CA ASN A 10 9.07 1.75 25.81
C ASN A 10 10.23 1.07 26.53
N GLY A 11 10.42 -0.24 26.39
CA GLY A 11 11.50 -1.00 26.99
C GLY A 11 12.88 -0.39 26.66
N LYS A 12 13.77 -0.36 27.61
CA LYS A 12 15.13 0.17 27.42
C LYS A 12 15.98 -0.86 26.67
N ILE A 13 16.27 -0.60 25.41
CA ILE A 13 17.13 -1.46 24.56
C ILE A 13 18.31 -0.66 24.02
N THR A 14 19.43 -1.35 23.76
CA THR A 14 20.59 -0.76 23.08
C THR A 14 20.36 -0.66 21.58
N ILE A 15 21.03 0.27 20.90
CA ILE A 15 20.97 0.43 19.44
C ILE A 15 21.38 -0.88 18.74
N ARG A 16 22.42 -1.56 19.23
CA ARG A 16 22.85 -2.87 18.67
C ARG A 16 21.74 -3.92 18.65
N LYS A 17 20.85 -3.92 19.66
CA LYS A 17 19.69 -4.81 19.72
C LYS A 17 18.53 -4.29 18.88
N ALA A 18 18.37 -2.97 18.75
CA ALA A 18 17.29 -2.33 18.01
C ALA A 18 17.44 -2.47 16.50
N VAL A 19 18.63 -2.23 15.95
CA VAL A 19 18.91 -2.20 14.50
C VAL A 19 18.50 -3.47 13.76
N PRO A 20 18.83 -4.70 14.20
CA PRO A 20 18.40 -5.91 13.49
C PRO A 20 16.87 -6.03 13.36
N PHE A 21 16.13 -5.70 14.41
CA PHE A 21 14.66 -5.75 14.38
C PHE A 21 14.07 -4.63 13.51
N GLY A 22 14.63 -3.41 13.58
CA GLY A 22 14.25 -2.33 12.66
C GLY A 22 14.52 -2.68 11.20
N LEU A 23 15.68 -3.26 10.92
CA LEU A 23 16.04 -3.72 9.57
C LEU A 23 15.07 -4.80 9.05
N GLN A 24 14.60 -5.71 9.91
CA GLN A 24 13.59 -6.70 9.53
C GLN A 24 12.33 -6.04 8.98
N HIS A 25 11.84 -4.99 9.64
CA HIS A 25 10.66 -4.26 9.18
C HIS A 25 10.90 -3.59 7.82
N VAL A 26 12.07 -2.97 7.63
CA VAL A 26 12.42 -2.32 6.35
C VAL A 26 12.52 -3.35 5.23
N LEU A 27 13.23 -4.45 5.43
CA LEU A 27 13.41 -5.50 4.41
C LEU A 27 12.08 -6.17 4.04
N ALA A 28 11.18 -6.36 5.00
CA ALA A 28 9.87 -6.96 4.75
C ALA A 28 8.97 -6.10 3.85
N MET A 29 9.07 -4.77 3.95
CA MET A 29 8.26 -3.84 3.17
C MET A 29 8.99 -3.24 1.96
N PHE A 30 10.29 -3.46 1.81
CA PHE A 30 11.15 -2.75 0.87
C PHE A 30 10.59 -2.74 -0.57
N VAL A 31 10.35 -3.93 -1.11
CA VAL A 31 9.81 -4.08 -2.47
C VAL A 31 8.42 -3.48 -2.59
N ALA A 32 7.58 -3.73 -1.59
CA ALA A 32 6.20 -3.26 -1.58
C ALA A 32 6.08 -1.74 -1.44
N ASN A 33 7.08 -1.07 -0.87
CA ASN A 33 7.14 0.39 -0.82
C ASN A 33 7.57 1.02 -2.16
N ILE A 34 8.33 0.29 -2.97
CA ILE A 34 8.91 0.81 -4.22
C ILE A 34 8.04 0.45 -5.43
N ALA A 35 7.51 -0.76 -5.47
CA ALA A 35 6.76 -1.27 -6.61
C ALA A 35 5.59 -0.35 -7.05
N PRO A 36 4.78 0.24 -6.16
CA PRO A 36 3.71 1.15 -6.56
C PRO A 36 4.22 2.35 -7.36
N ILE A 37 5.36 2.93 -6.95
CA ILE A 37 5.95 4.08 -7.62
C ILE A 37 6.38 3.70 -9.03
N LEU A 38 7.13 2.62 -9.16
CA LEU A 38 7.67 2.17 -10.45
C LEU A 38 6.56 1.77 -11.43
N ILE A 39 5.49 1.13 -10.92
CA ILE A 39 4.31 0.78 -11.72
C ILE A 39 3.65 2.04 -12.28
N VAL A 40 3.39 3.05 -11.44
CA VAL A 40 2.74 4.29 -11.89
C VAL A 40 3.68 5.09 -12.79
N ALA A 41 4.97 5.19 -12.44
CA ALA A 41 5.99 5.82 -13.29
C ALA A 41 6.04 5.17 -14.69
N GLY A 42 6.01 3.84 -14.77
CA GLY A 42 5.93 3.10 -16.01
C GLY A 42 4.65 3.40 -16.80
N ALA A 43 3.49 3.44 -16.13
CA ALA A 43 2.22 3.73 -16.76
C ALA A 43 2.17 5.13 -17.38
N VAL A 44 2.76 6.14 -16.72
CA VAL A 44 2.84 7.53 -17.22
C VAL A 44 4.07 7.79 -18.08
N LYS A 45 4.91 6.77 -18.34
CA LYS A 45 6.17 6.86 -19.10
C LYS A 45 7.12 7.94 -18.55
N MET A 46 7.28 7.98 -17.24
CA MET A 46 8.15 8.91 -16.54
C MET A 46 9.62 8.65 -16.86
N ASP A 47 10.43 9.73 -16.90
CA ASP A 47 11.88 9.58 -17.06
C ASP A 47 12.48 8.77 -15.89
N PRO A 48 13.44 7.86 -16.16
CA PRO A 48 14.08 7.08 -15.09
C PRO A 48 14.75 7.91 -13.98
N ALA A 49 15.25 9.11 -14.28
CA ALA A 49 15.83 9.99 -13.27
C ALA A 49 14.75 10.55 -12.32
N GLU A 50 13.59 10.94 -12.87
CA GLU A 50 12.43 11.35 -12.07
C GLU A 50 11.94 10.19 -11.20
N SER A 51 11.81 8.98 -11.78
CA SER A 51 11.41 7.77 -11.04
C SER A 51 12.37 7.47 -9.89
N ALA A 52 13.69 7.63 -10.10
CA ALA A 52 14.70 7.45 -9.05
C ALA A 52 14.53 8.47 -7.91
N ALA A 53 14.26 9.73 -8.25
CA ALA A 53 13.98 10.78 -7.25
C ALA A 53 12.70 10.50 -6.45
N LEU A 54 11.66 9.94 -7.09
CA LEU A 54 10.43 9.55 -6.38
C LEU A 54 10.69 8.41 -5.40
N VAL A 55 11.51 7.42 -5.76
CA VAL A 55 11.91 6.32 -4.86
C VAL A 55 12.64 6.86 -3.63
N GLN A 56 13.55 7.83 -3.80
CA GLN A 56 14.23 8.49 -2.69
C GLN A 56 13.23 9.21 -1.76
N SER A 57 12.36 10.04 -2.34
CA SER A 57 11.34 10.78 -1.62
C SER A 57 10.43 9.83 -0.82
N ALA A 58 9.99 8.73 -1.43
CA ALA A 58 9.13 7.74 -0.79
C ALA A 58 9.79 7.13 0.46
N MET A 59 11.08 6.78 0.38
CA MET A 59 11.79 6.21 1.52
C MET A 59 11.91 7.20 2.67
N ILE A 60 12.22 8.47 2.37
CA ILE A 60 12.34 9.53 3.38
C ILE A 60 10.99 9.82 4.03
N VAL A 61 9.94 10.06 3.22
CA VAL A 61 8.63 10.44 3.75
C VAL A 61 7.98 9.27 4.50
N ALA A 62 8.12 8.02 4.01
CA ALA A 62 7.68 6.84 4.73
C ALA A 62 8.39 6.66 6.08
N GLY A 63 9.69 6.93 6.13
CA GLY A 63 10.44 6.94 7.39
C GLY A 63 9.96 8.02 8.36
N ILE A 64 9.74 9.25 7.90
CA ILE A 64 9.18 10.36 8.69
C ILE A 64 7.78 10.02 9.21
N GLY A 65 6.90 9.53 8.33
CA GLY A 65 5.55 9.10 8.70
C GLY A 65 5.55 7.99 9.74
N SER A 66 6.44 7.00 9.59
CA SER A 66 6.62 5.93 10.57
C SER A 66 7.06 6.45 11.93
N LEU A 67 7.98 7.42 11.98
CA LEU A 67 8.38 8.06 13.24
C LEU A 67 7.22 8.82 13.88
N LEU A 68 6.38 9.52 13.11
CA LEU A 68 5.19 10.19 13.62
C LEU A 68 4.15 9.19 14.15
N GLN A 69 4.00 8.03 13.53
CA GLN A 69 3.13 6.96 14.05
C GLN A 69 3.64 6.41 15.38
N LEU A 70 4.96 6.17 15.48
CA LEU A 70 5.61 5.60 16.67
C LEU A 70 5.66 6.58 17.85
N PHE A 71 5.93 7.85 17.55
CA PHE A 71 6.14 8.94 18.54
C PHE A 71 5.13 10.07 18.29
N PRO A 72 3.89 9.88 18.75
CA PRO A 72 2.81 10.81 18.46
C PRO A 72 3.11 12.25 18.90
N ILE A 73 2.76 13.20 18.03
CA ILE A 73 2.78 14.62 18.33
C ILE A 73 1.33 15.11 18.42
N TRP A 74 0.91 15.59 19.56
CA TRP A 74 -0.46 16.03 19.85
C TRP A 74 -1.51 14.95 19.50
N ARG A 75 -2.29 15.11 18.46
CA ARG A 75 -3.30 14.13 17.98
C ARG A 75 -2.83 13.32 16.77
N PHE A 76 -1.64 13.57 16.25
CA PHE A 76 -1.06 12.88 15.13
C PHE A 76 -0.22 11.69 15.60
N GLY A 77 -0.50 10.52 15.06
CA GLY A 77 0.15 9.26 15.39
C GLY A 77 -0.62 8.41 16.40
N SER A 78 -0.50 7.10 16.23
CA SER A 78 -1.16 6.11 17.09
C SER A 78 -0.34 5.79 18.36
N GLY A 79 0.98 5.87 18.29
CA GLY A 79 1.89 5.36 19.31
C GLY A 79 2.03 3.84 19.28
N LEU A 80 1.45 3.18 18.27
CA LEU A 80 1.63 1.76 18.01
C LEU A 80 2.82 1.52 17.08
N PRO A 81 3.33 0.28 17.00
CA PRO A 81 4.47 -0.07 16.15
C PRO A 81 4.08 -0.14 14.67
N ILE A 82 3.57 0.95 14.12
CA ILE A 82 3.17 1.09 12.72
C ILE A 82 4.36 1.58 11.91
N ILE A 83 4.62 0.89 10.79
CA ILE A 83 5.47 1.37 9.71
C ILE A 83 4.57 1.84 8.58
N MET A 84 4.94 2.94 7.94
CA MET A 84 4.24 3.51 6.79
C MET A 84 5.01 3.27 5.51
N GLY A 85 4.29 3.17 4.41
CA GLY A 85 4.86 3.03 3.07
C GLY A 85 3.86 3.42 2.00
N ILE A 86 4.30 3.43 0.73
CA ILE A 86 3.43 3.74 -0.40
C ILE A 86 2.30 2.71 -0.50
N SER A 87 1.08 3.20 -0.59
CA SER A 87 -0.11 2.36 -0.59
C SER A 87 -0.44 1.82 -1.99
N PHE A 88 -0.63 0.50 -2.09
CA PHE A 88 -1.13 -0.15 -3.30
C PHE A 88 -2.58 0.24 -3.64
N THR A 89 -3.34 0.66 -2.65
CA THR A 89 -4.75 1.05 -2.79
C THR A 89 -4.95 2.16 -3.82
N PHE A 90 -3.95 3.03 -3.99
CA PHE A 90 -3.99 4.15 -4.93
C PHE A 90 -3.45 3.82 -6.32
N VAL A 91 -2.76 2.69 -6.52
CA VAL A 91 -2.03 2.39 -7.78
C VAL A 91 -2.96 2.40 -8.99
N SER A 92 -4.09 1.69 -8.92
CA SER A 92 -5.03 1.60 -10.04
C SER A 92 -5.54 2.97 -10.46
N VAL A 93 -6.04 3.77 -9.51
CA VAL A 93 -6.55 5.12 -9.79
C VAL A 93 -5.45 6.09 -10.21
N ALA A 94 -4.24 5.94 -9.66
CA ALA A 94 -3.09 6.76 -10.05
C ALA A 94 -2.63 6.46 -11.50
N CYS A 95 -2.64 5.20 -11.93
CA CYS A 95 -2.38 4.83 -13.33
C CYS A 95 -3.43 5.45 -14.27
N ILE A 96 -4.71 5.37 -13.93
CA ILE A 96 -5.81 5.93 -14.75
C ILE A 96 -5.67 7.45 -14.86
N ILE A 97 -5.55 8.15 -13.73
CA ILE A 97 -5.43 9.61 -13.70
C ILE A 97 -4.12 10.07 -14.33
N GLY A 98 -3.03 9.39 -14.03
CA GLY A 98 -1.70 9.72 -14.54
C GLY A 98 -1.60 9.56 -16.06
N THR A 99 -2.23 8.54 -16.65
CA THR A 99 -2.26 8.36 -18.10
C THR A 99 -3.20 9.36 -18.79
N LYS A 100 -4.25 9.82 -18.10
CA LYS A 100 -5.24 10.76 -18.67
C LYS A 100 -4.78 12.22 -18.59
N TYR A 101 -4.22 12.64 -17.46
CA TYR A 101 -3.91 14.04 -17.16
C TYR A 101 -2.44 14.33 -16.87
N GLY A 102 -1.63 13.29 -16.73
CA GLY A 102 -0.25 13.41 -16.26
C GLY A 102 -0.09 13.18 -14.76
N TYR A 103 1.16 12.97 -14.34
CA TYR A 103 1.47 12.64 -12.94
C TYR A 103 1.21 13.81 -11.98
N GLY A 104 1.28 15.06 -12.46
CA GLY A 104 0.92 16.25 -11.68
C GLY A 104 -0.50 16.23 -11.14
N ALA A 105 -1.44 15.67 -11.92
CA ALA A 105 -2.82 15.48 -11.49
C ALA A 105 -2.97 14.42 -10.38
N VAL A 106 -2.15 13.38 -10.40
CA VAL A 106 -2.08 12.39 -9.31
C VAL A 106 -1.63 13.07 -8.01
N LEU A 107 -0.59 13.91 -8.09
CA LEU A 107 -0.06 14.62 -6.93
C LEU A 107 -1.05 15.66 -6.39
N GLY A 108 -1.69 16.43 -7.25
CA GLY A 108 -2.72 17.41 -6.85
C GLY A 108 -3.93 16.74 -6.18
N ALA A 109 -4.37 15.61 -6.71
CA ALA A 109 -5.45 14.82 -6.12
C ALA A 109 -5.04 14.19 -4.78
N ALA A 110 -3.79 13.69 -4.67
CA ALA A 110 -3.23 13.14 -3.44
C ALA A 110 -3.09 14.20 -2.35
N LEU A 111 -2.67 15.42 -2.70
CA LEU A 111 -2.56 16.54 -1.76
C LEU A 111 -3.93 16.84 -1.10
N ILE A 112 -4.94 17.06 -1.91
CA ILE A 112 -6.28 17.43 -1.43
C ILE A 112 -6.94 16.25 -0.70
N GLY A 113 -6.89 15.05 -1.30
CA GLY A 113 -7.46 13.84 -0.73
C GLY A 113 -6.84 13.48 0.61
N GLY A 114 -5.52 13.61 0.75
CA GLY A 114 -4.82 13.36 2.01
C GLY A 114 -5.17 14.36 3.11
N ILE A 115 -5.35 15.67 2.78
CA ILE A 115 -5.85 16.65 3.75
C ILE A 115 -7.25 16.23 4.24
N LEU A 116 -8.12 15.82 3.31
CA LEU A 116 -9.48 15.38 3.66
C LEU A 116 -9.45 14.11 4.55
N GLU A 117 -8.61 13.12 4.23
CA GLU A 117 -8.43 11.93 5.08
C GLU A 117 -7.88 12.31 6.46
N GLY A 118 -6.89 13.20 6.53
CA GLY A 118 -6.34 13.68 7.79
C GLY A 118 -7.40 14.32 8.69
N ILE A 119 -8.28 15.14 8.13
CA ILE A 119 -9.42 15.75 8.83
C ILE A 119 -10.42 14.67 9.26
N LEU A 120 -10.76 13.73 8.37
CA LEU A 120 -11.61 12.58 8.69
C LEU A 120 -11.02 11.73 9.81
N GLY A 121 -9.70 11.53 9.82
CA GLY A 121 -9.00 10.83 10.89
C GLY A 121 -9.22 11.46 12.25
N LEU A 122 -9.15 12.78 12.34
CA LEU A 122 -9.45 13.50 13.60
C LEU A 122 -10.89 13.26 14.10
N GLY A 123 -11.83 12.97 13.20
CA GLY A 123 -13.22 12.64 13.47
C GLY A 123 -13.54 11.13 13.44
N ALA A 124 -12.56 10.24 13.41
CA ALA A 124 -12.74 8.79 13.22
C ALA A 124 -13.69 8.12 14.21
N SER A 125 -13.77 8.61 15.45
CA SER A 125 -14.71 8.12 16.47
C SER A 125 -16.19 8.23 16.06
N TRP A 126 -16.51 9.16 15.17
CA TRP A 126 -17.88 9.39 14.71
C TRP A 126 -18.25 8.52 13.50
N TRP A 127 -17.41 8.46 12.46
CA TRP A 127 -17.77 7.79 11.20
C TRP A 127 -17.43 6.30 11.14
N ARG A 128 -16.45 5.81 11.92
CA ARG A 128 -16.05 4.39 11.92
C ARG A 128 -17.21 3.42 12.17
N LYS A 129 -18.28 3.87 12.86
CA LYS A 129 -19.49 3.07 13.12
C LYS A 129 -20.30 2.74 11.87
N PHE A 130 -20.11 3.48 10.77
CA PHE A 130 -20.80 3.27 9.50
C PHE A 130 -20.08 2.28 8.58
N ILE A 131 -18.83 1.93 8.91
CA ILE A 131 -18.00 1.04 8.11
C ILE A 131 -17.71 -0.24 8.91
N PRO A 132 -18.61 -1.24 8.80
CA PRO A 132 -18.41 -2.53 9.44
C PRO A 132 -17.33 -3.35 8.71
N PRO A 133 -16.77 -4.39 9.36
CA PRO A 133 -15.71 -5.22 8.78
C PRO A 133 -16.02 -5.80 7.39
N ILE A 134 -17.28 -6.11 7.10
CA ILE A 134 -17.69 -6.66 5.80
C ILE A 134 -17.44 -5.67 4.64
N VAL A 135 -17.61 -4.36 4.87
CA VAL A 135 -17.30 -3.33 3.87
C VAL A 135 -15.81 -3.32 3.59
N SER A 136 -14.98 -3.25 4.64
CA SER A 136 -13.52 -3.27 4.51
C SER A 136 -13.02 -4.54 3.81
N ALA A 137 -13.56 -5.71 4.17
CA ALA A 137 -13.21 -6.99 3.57
C ALA A 137 -13.54 -7.05 2.06
N SER A 138 -14.72 -6.56 1.66
CA SER A 138 -15.12 -6.47 0.25
C SER A 138 -14.18 -5.55 -0.53
N VAL A 139 -13.81 -4.42 0.06
CA VAL A 139 -12.92 -3.44 -0.55
C VAL A 139 -11.50 -3.96 -0.70
N VAL A 140 -10.90 -4.57 0.33
CA VAL A 140 -9.56 -5.18 0.24
C VAL A 140 -9.52 -6.27 -0.84
N THR A 141 -10.59 -7.06 -0.94
CA THR A 141 -10.74 -8.05 -2.02
C THR A 141 -10.74 -7.38 -3.40
N ALA A 142 -11.49 -6.28 -3.55
CA ALA A 142 -11.54 -5.51 -4.80
C ALA A 142 -10.19 -4.88 -5.17
N ILE A 143 -9.46 -4.32 -4.19
CA ILE A 143 -8.10 -3.80 -4.39
C ILE A 143 -7.22 -4.89 -5.00
N GLY A 144 -7.18 -6.08 -4.37
CA GLY A 144 -6.39 -7.19 -4.89
C GLY A 144 -6.74 -7.53 -6.34
N PHE A 145 -8.03 -7.65 -6.68
CA PHE A 145 -8.47 -7.94 -8.04
C PHE A 145 -8.14 -6.81 -9.03
N SER A 146 -8.25 -5.55 -8.64
CA SER A 146 -7.93 -4.41 -9.52
C SER A 146 -6.45 -4.32 -9.89
N LEU A 147 -5.58 -4.88 -9.06
CA LEU A 147 -4.14 -4.89 -9.27
C LEU A 147 -3.65 -6.05 -10.12
N LEU A 148 -4.41 -7.15 -10.26
CA LEU A 148 -3.97 -8.30 -11.05
C LEU A 148 -3.65 -7.98 -12.51
N PRO A 149 -4.49 -7.22 -13.26
CA PRO A 149 -4.16 -6.82 -14.63
C PRO A 149 -2.89 -5.96 -14.71
N ILE A 150 -2.65 -5.11 -13.70
CA ILE A 150 -1.46 -4.26 -13.61
C ILE A 150 -0.20 -5.14 -13.44
N GLY A 151 -0.25 -6.11 -12.52
CA GLY A 151 0.84 -7.07 -12.31
C GLY A 151 1.12 -7.91 -13.55
N ALA A 152 0.08 -8.37 -14.25
CA ALA A 152 0.21 -9.12 -15.49
C ALA A 152 0.80 -8.26 -16.62
N ASN A 153 0.42 -6.98 -16.70
CA ASN A 153 1.00 -6.05 -17.66
C ASN A 153 2.51 -5.85 -17.40
N SER A 154 2.90 -5.60 -16.16
CA SER A 154 4.32 -5.49 -15.80
C SER A 154 5.07 -6.80 -16.11
N PHE A 155 4.48 -7.97 -15.85
CA PHE A 155 5.08 -9.27 -16.16
C PHE A 155 5.38 -9.44 -17.67
N GLY A 156 4.52 -8.88 -18.53
CA GLY A 156 4.69 -8.87 -19.98
C GLY A 156 5.71 -7.87 -20.48
N GLY A 157 6.28 -7.00 -19.63
CA GLY A 157 7.28 -6.01 -20.01
C GLY A 157 6.84 -4.55 -19.85
N GLY A 158 5.67 -4.30 -19.24
CA GLY A 158 5.19 -2.97 -18.86
C GLY A 158 4.28 -2.28 -19.86
N PHE A 159 3.71 -1.15 -19.43
CA PHE A 159 2.75 -0.37 -20.20
C PHE A 159 3.38 0.27 -21.45
N GLY A 160 2.75 0.03 -22.60
CA GLY A 160 3.16 0.65 -23.86
C GLY A 160 4.52 0.21 -24.39
N ASN A 161 5.05 -0.92 -23.92
CA ASN A 161 6.29 -1.50 -24.43
C ASN A 161 6.05 -2.08 -25.83
N PRO A 162 6.82 -1.65 -26.87
CA PRO A 162 6.68 -2.20 -28.22
C PRO A 162 6.95 -3.71 -28.30
N ASN A 163 7.80 -4.22 -27.40
CA ASN A 163 8.16 -5.63 -27.31
C ASN A 163 7.38 -6.39 -26.23
N PHE A 164 6.18 -5.91 -25.86
CA PHE A 164 5.32 -6.55 -24.86
C PHE A 164 5.11 -8.03 -25.19
N GLY A 165 5.30 -8.90 -24.19
CA GLY A 165 5.17 -10.34 -24.34
C GLY A 165 6.38 -11.02 -25.01
N ALA A 166 7.46 -10.31 -25.28
CA ALA A 166 8.68 -10.91 -25.81
C ALA A 166 9.26 -11.96 -24.84
N GLN A 167 9.88 -12.98 -25.40
CA GLN A 167 10.35 -14.15 -24.65
C GLN A 167 11.28 -13.81 -23.48
N ASN A 168 12.16 -12.83 -23.64
CA ASN A 168 13.07 -12.37 -22.58
C ASN A 168 12.34 -11.81 -21.37
N TYR A 169 11.27 -11.00 -21.56
CA TYR A 169 10.46 -10.49 -20.47
C TYR A 169 9.71 -11.61 -19.74
N LEU A 170 9.08 -12.53 -20.49
CA LEU A 170 8.35 -13.67 -19.91
C LEU A 170 9.28 -14.60 -19.12
N ILE A 171 10.50 -14.85 -19.62
CA ILE A 171 11.49 -15.67 -18.93
C ILE A 171 11.93 -14.98 -17.62
N VAL A 172 12.29 -13.70 -17.67
CA VAL A 172 12.73 -12.95 -16.47
C VAL A 172 11.61 -12.86 -15.45
N GLY A 173 10.37 -12.53 -15.86
CA GLY A 173 9.20 -12.52 -14.98
C GLY A 173 8.95 -13.88 -14.34
N THR A 174 9.07 -14.97 -15.12
CA THR A 174 8.89 -16.33 -14.60
C THR A 174 9.98 -16.71 -13.60
N ILE A 175 11.26 -16.42 -13.90
CA ILE A 175 12.37 -16.66 -12.96
C ILE A 175 12.13 -15.94 -11.65
N THR A 176 11.71 -14.67 -11.72
CA THR A 176 11.41 -13.86 -10.55
C THR A 176 10.27 -14.46 -9.72
N LEU A 177 9.15 -14.80 -10.35
CA LEU A 177 7.99 -15.40 -9.68
C LEU A 177 8.33 -16.75 -9.05
N VAL A 178 9.05 -17.61 -9.78
CA VAL A 178 9.49 -18.91 -9.27
C VAL A 178 10.45 -18.74 -8.10
N ALA A 179 11.36 -17.78 -8.14
CA ALA A 179 12.26 -17.47 -7.03
C ALA A 179 11.49 -17.01 -5.79
N CYS A 180 10.51 -16.11 -5.95
CA CYS A 180 9.61 -15.68 -4.86
C CYS A 180 8.90 -16.90 -4.24
N LEU A 181 8.30 -17.74 -5.07
CA LEU A 181 7.54 -18.92 -4.64
C LEU A 181 8.44 -19.96 -3.95
N ALA A 182 9.58 -20.28 -4.55
CA ALA A 182 10.53 -21.25 -4.00
C ALA A 182 11.04 -20.84 -2.62
N TRP A 183 11.36 -19.57 -2.45
CA TRP A 183 11.73 -19.03 -1.15
C TRP A 183 10.57 -19.06 -0.15
N ASN A 184 9.38 -18.62 -0.57
CA ASN A 184 8.18 -18.64 0.27
C ASN A 184 7.84 -20.04 0.79
N LEU A 185 8.05 -21.09 -0.02
CA LEU A 185 7.79 -22.49 0.36
C LEU A 185 8.85 -23.07 1.29
N LYS A 186 10.13 -22.72 1.08
CA LYS A 186 11.25 -23.30 1.83
C LYS A 186 11.63 -22.53 3.09
N ALA A 187 11.42 -21.20 3.10
CA ALA A 187 11.80 -20.36 4.21
C ALA A 187 10.83 -20.49 5.39
N HIS A 188 11.37 -20.32 6.59
CA HIS A 188 10.62 -20.40 7.84
C HIS A 188 10.57 -19.05 8.56
N SER A 189 9.51 -18.83 9.35
CA SER A 189 9.36 -17.65 10.19
C SER A 189 9.58 -16.35 9.42
N PHE A 190 10.39 -15.43 9.96
CA PHE A 190 10.70 -14.12 9.36
C PHE A 190 11.22 -14.23 7.91
N TYR A 191 12.08 -15.20 7.59
CA TYR A 191 12.65 -15.31 6.24
C TYR A 191 11.59 -15.50 5.15
N LYS A 192 10.44 -16.07 5.51
CA LYS A 192 9.30 -16.22 4.57
C LYS A 192 8.79 -14.87 4.05
N GLN A 193 8.84 -13.83 4.88
CA GLN A 193 8.41 -12.48 4.49
C GLN A 193 9.39 -11.80 3.51
N LEU A 194 10.63 -12.29 3.44
CA LEU A 194 11.62 -11.80 2.49
C LEU A 194 11.50 -12.44 1.09
N SER A 195 10.49 -13.26 0.85
CA SER A 195 10.31 -13.99 -0.42
C SER A 195 10.28 -13.07 -1.64
N VAL A 196 9.58 -11.96 -1.54
CA VAL A 196 9.46 -10.98 -2.64
C VAL A 196 10.80 -10.26 -2.86
N LEU A 197 11.50 -9.89 -1.78
CA LEU A 197 12.84 -9.30 -1.86
C LEU A 197 13.85 -10.26 -2.48
N PHE A 198 13.81 -11.54 -2.08
CA PHE A 198 14.67 -12.57 -2.69
C PHE A 198 14.38 -12.74 -4.18
N GLY A 199 13.11 -12.83 -4.56
CA GLY A 199 12.71 -12.92 -5.96
C GLY A 199 13.14 -11.70 -6.76
N LEU A 200 13.02 -10.48 -6.20
CA LEU A 200 13.49 -9.26 -6.83
C LEU A 200 15.01 -9.32 -7.12
N VAL A 201 15.82 -9.74 -6.15
CA VAL A 201 17.28 -9.85 -6.34
C VAL A 201 17.63 -10.88 -7.43
N VAL A 202 17.00 -12.06 -7.38
CA VAL A 202 17.22 -13.11 -8.38
C VAL A 202 16.75 -12.64 -9.76
N GLY A 203 15.59 -12.03 -9.83
CA GLY A 203 15.03 -11.48 -11.07
C GLY A 203 15.87 -10.35 -11.65
N TYR A 204 16.41 -9.48 -10.80
CA TYR A 204 17.30 -8.40 -11.23
C TYR A 204 18.60 -8.93 -11.83
N ILE A 205 19.21 -9.96 -11.20
CA ILE A 205 20.40 -10.63 -11.72
C ILE A 205 20.07 -11.29 -13.07
N ALA A 206 18.94 -11.99 -13.18
CA ALA A 206 18.50 -12.56 -14.45
C ALA A 206 18.32 -11.48 -15.52
N ALA A 207 17.61 -10.39 -15.19
CA ALA A 207 17.40 -9.28 -16.10
C ALA A 207 18.72 -8.64 -16.59
N TYR A 208 19.71 -8.51 -15.71
CA TYR A 208 21.05 -8.06 -16.08
C TYR A 208 21.70 -8.99 -17.09
N CYS A 209 21.62 -10.31 -16.88
CA CYS A 209 22.15 -11.31 -17.84
C CYS A 209 21.45 -11.27 -19.21
N PHE A 210 20.18 -10.86 -19.26
CA PHE A 210 19.42 -10.68 -20.50
C PHE A 210 19.60 -9.28 -21.12
N GLY A 211 20.45 -8.40 -20.55
CA GLY A 211 20.70 -7.06 -21.08
C GLY A 211 19.52 -6.10 -20.93
N LEU A 212 18.63 -6.34 -19.99
CA LEU A 212 17.43 -5.51 -19.75
C LEU A 212 17.66 -4.41 -18.71
N VAL A 213 18.83 -4.33 -18.10
CA VAL A 213 19.17 -3.38 -17.03
C VAL A 213 20.13 -2.33 -17.55
N ASP A 214 19.79 -1.05 -17.37
CA ASP A 214 20.68 0.07 -17.66
C ASP A 214 21.12 0.75 -16.36
N LEU A 215 22.42 0.70 -16.08
CA LEU A 215 23.05 1.33 -14.92
C LEU A 215 23.94 2.52 -15.29
N SER A 216 23.88 3.00 -16.54
CA SER A 216 24.73 4.09 -17.02
C SER A 216 24.64 5.35 -16.15
N ARG A 217 23.44 5.67 -15.66
CA ARG A 217 23.18 6.84 -14.81
C ARG A 217 23.73 6.72 -13.38
N LEU A 218 24.17 5.54 -12.94
CA LEU A 218 24.69 5.36 -11.58
C LEU A 218 25.94 6.20 -11.31
N THR A 219 26.73 6.46 -12.34
CA THR A 219 27.95 7.26 -12.27
C THR A 219 27.71 8.77 -12.32
N GLU A 220 26.47 9.19 -12.66
CA GLU A 220 26.09 10.60 -12.84
C GLU A 220 25.50 11.23 -11.58
N VAL A 221 25.10 10.39 -10.61
CA VAL A 221 24.44 10.88 -9.39
C VAL A 221 25.42 11.10 -8.25
N PRO A 222 25.20 12.13 -7.38
CA PRO A 222 26.03 12.36 -6.22
C PRO A 222 25.88 11.22 -5.19
N LEU A 223 26.85 11.09 -4.27
CA LEU A 223 26.77 10.09 -3.20
C LEU A 223 25.63 10.36 -2.22
N ILE A 224 25.29 11.61 -1.99
CA ILE A 224 24.24 12.06 -1.06
C ILE A 224 23.45 13.20 -1.72
N SER A 225 22.13 13.12 -1.69
CA SER A 225 21.23 14.21 -2.05
C SER A 225 19.94 14.14 -1.25
N LEU A 226 19.27 15.27 -1.11
CA LEU A 226 17.91 15.34 -0.59
C LEU A 226 16.93 15.49 -1.75
N PRO A 227 15.72 14.92 -1.65
CA PRO A 227 14.70 15.09 -2.66
C PRO A 227 14.26 16.56 -2.75
N GLY A 228 13.97 16.99 -3.98
CA GLY A 228 13.45 18.32 -4.22
C GLY A 228 12.01 18.48 -3.69
N ILE A 229 11.66 19.71 -3.31
CA ILE A 229 10.26 20.06 -3.02
C ILE A 229 9.57 20.43 -4.33
N MET A 230 8.40 19.89 -4.58
CA MET A 230 7.61 20.06 -5.80
C MET A 230 8.43 19.79 -7.08
N PRO A 231 9.07 18.62 -7.20
CA PRO A 231 9.86 18.29 -8.38
C PRO A 231 9.01 18.22 -9.64
N ILE A 232 7.71 17.98 -9.48
CA ILE A 232 6.70 17.93 -10.54
C ILE A 232 5.57 18.92 -10.17
N SER A 233 5.11 19.70 -11.14
CA SER A 233 4.04 20.68 -10.96
C SER A 233 2.74 19.99 -10.57
N LEU A 234 2.06 20.52 -9.55
CA LEU A 234 0.74 20.03 -9.13
C LEU A 234 -0.33 20.51 -10.10
N GLU A 235 -1.19 19.58 -10.51
CA GLU A 235 -2.37 19.90 -11.33
C GLU A 235 -3.64 19.48 -10.60
N PHE A 236 -4.71 20.27 -10.73
CA PHE A 236 -5.94 20.06 -9.99
C PHE A 236 -7.11 19.82 -10.94
N HIS A 237 -7.59 18.59 -11.00
CA HIS A 237 -8.76 18.16 -11.75
C HIS A 237 -9.83 17.64 -10.80
N GLY A 238 -11.07 18.13 -10.94
CA GLY A 238 -12.16 17.83 -10.01
C GLY A 238 -12.51 16.34 -9.94
N ASP A 239 -12.51 15.64 -11.06
CA ASP A 239 -12.75 14.19 -11.16
C ASP A 239 -11.59 13.37 -10.53
N ALA A 240 -10.35 13.80 -10.73
CA ALA A 240 -9.18 13.21 -10.12
C ALA A 240 -9.22 13.35 -8.58
N ILE A 241 -9.50 14.56 -8.09
CA ILE A 241 -9.64 14.84 -6.65
C ILE A 241 -10.75 13.99 -6.03
N PHE A 242 -11.92 13.91 -6.69
CA PHE A 242 -13.04 13.13 -6.19
C PHE A 242 -12.76 11.63 -6.20
N SER A 243 -12.09 11.12 -7.24
CA SER A 243 -11.64 9.73 -7.32
C SER A 243 -10.67 9.41 -6.18
N PHE A 244 -9.67 10.25 -5.95
CA PHE A 244 -8.72 10.07 -4.84
C PHE A 244 -9.41 10.18 -3.48
N PHE A 245 -10.35 11.10 -3.29
CA PHE A 245 -11.11 11.19 -2.05
C PHE A 245 -11.84 9.89 -1.70
N LEU A 246 -12.49 9.25 -2.68
CA LEU A 246 -13.12 7.94 -2.45
C LEU A 246 -12.10 6.87 -2.06
N ILE A 247 -10.93 6.87 -2.69
CA ILE A 247 -9.87 5.91 -2.33
C ILE A 247 -9.26 6.24 -0.97
N PHE A 248 -9.17 7.50 -0.58
CA PHE A 248 -8.76 7.87 0.78
C PHE A 248 -9.78 7.44 1.85
N LEU A 249 -11.08 7.40 1.55
CA LEU A 249 -12.06 6.77 2.45
C LEU A 249 -11.79 5.27 2.61
N VAL A 250 -11.41 4.60 1.52
CA VAL A 250 -10.99 3.19 1.54
C VAL A 250 -9.74 3.02 2.40
N SER A 251 -8.70 3.83 2.15
CA SER A 251 -7.45 3.85 2.91
C SER A 251 -7.69 4.03 4.41
N ALA A 252 -8.55 4.97 4.79
CA ALA A 252 -8.92 5.17 6.19
C ALA A 252 -9.53 3.92 6.84
N THR A 253 -10.28 3.09 6.08
CA THR A 253 -10.81 1.81 6.59
C THR A 253 -9.75 0.74 6.72
N GLU A 254 -8.78 0.70 5.81
CA GLU A 254 -7.62 -0.19 5.87
C GLU A 254 -6.76 0.13 7.10
N THR A 255 -6.43 1.41 7.31
CA THR A 255 -5.69 1.89 8.48
C THR A 255 -6.41 1.61 9.80
N LEU A 256 -7.75 1.72 9.84
CA LEU A 256 -8.57 1.30 10.98
C LEU A 256 -8.35 -0.19 11.29
N GLY A 257 -8.34 -1.03 10.25
CA GLY A 257 -8.09 -2.47 10.35
C GLY A 257 -6.68 -2.77 10.89
N ASP A 258 -5.66 -2.19 10.29
CA ASP A 258 -4.25 -2.37 10.67
C ASP A 258 -3.98 -1.92 12.10
N THR A 259 -4.47 -0.75 12.48
CA THR A 259 -4.35 -0.22 13.85
C THR A 259 -5.00 -1.14 14.88
N SER A 260 -6.19 -1.67 14.55
CA SER A 260 -6.93 -2.58 15.42
C SER A 260 -6.21 -3.93 15.53
N ALA A 261 -5.73 -4.47 14.42
CA ALA A 261 -4.97 -5.73 14.38
C ALA A 261 -3.65 -5.61 15.16
N LEU A 262 -2.91 -4.52 15.01
CA LEU A 262 -1.68 -4.26 15.77
C LEU A 262 -1.92 -4.15 17.27
N ALA A 263 -2.96 -3.46 17.70
CA ALA A 263 -3.31 -3.36 19.11
C ALA A 263 -3.65 -4.74 19.69
N MET A 264 -4.38 -5.56 18.93
CA MET A 264 -4.72 -6.92 19.35
C MET A 264 -3.52 -7.86 19.38
N MET A 265 -2.73 -7.90 18.28
CA MET A 265 -1.64 -8.85 18.13
C MET A 265 -0.40 -8.47 18.93
N GLY A 266 -0.13 -7.17 19.07
CA GLY A 266 1.05 -6.66 19.79
C GLY A 266 0.82 -6.50 21.28
N TYR A 267 -0.40 -6.07 21.68
CA TYR A 267 -0.70 -5.69 23.08
C TYR A 267 -1.82 -6.52 23.72
N GLY A 268 -2.50 -7.39 22.97
CA GLY A 268 -3.61 -8.22 23.48
C GLY A 268 -4.85 -7.42 23.88
N ARG A 269 -5.06 -6.23 23.32
CA ARG A 269 -6.19 -5.34 23.61
C ARG A 269 -6.77 -4.69 22.36
N GLN A 270 -7.95 -4.17 22.47
CA GLN A 270 -8.53 -3.36 21.39
C GLN A 270 -7.82 -2.01 21.25
N ALA A 271 -7.77 -1.48 20.02
CA ALA A 271 -7.28 -0.14 19.77
C ALA A 271 -8.22 0.91 20.38
N THR A 272 -7.64 1.90 21.02
CA THR A 272 -8.39 3.04 21.57
C THR A 272 -8.85 3.96 20.44
N SER A 273 -9.91 4.75 20.70
CA SER A 273 -10.35 5.76 19.72
C SER A 273 -9.28 6.79 19.39
N ARG A 274 -8.37 7.07 20.34
CA ARG A 274 -7.25 7.98 20.15
C ARG A 274 -6.20 7.41 19.21
N GLU A 275 -5.87 6.13 19.35
CA GLU A 275 -4.90 5.43 18.49
C GLU A 275 -5.41 5.36 17.05
N VAL A 276 -6.67 4.98 16.85
CA VAL A 276 -7.29 4.93 15.52
C VAL A 276 -7.35 6.31 14.88
N SER A 277 -7.84 7.32 15.63
CA SER A 277 -7.93 8.70 15.14
C SER A 277 -6.56 9.25 14.74
N GLY A 278 -5.56 9.03 15.61
CA GLY A 278 -4.20 9.51 15.34
C GLY A 278 -3.51 8.79 14.18
N SER A 279 -3.79 7.50 14.00
CA SER A 279 -3.24 6.71 12.89
C SER A 279 -3.75 7.23 11.55
N ILE A 280 -5.07 7.33 11.37
CA ILE A 280 -5.69 7.81 10.13
C ILE A 280 -5.31 9.27 9.86
N ALA A 281 -5.23 10.11 10.90
CA ALA A 281 -4.83 11.50 10.72
C ALA A 281 -3.40 11.63 10.17
N VAL A 282 -2.47 10.80 10.65
CA VAL A 282 -1.09 10.78 10.12
C VAL A 282 -1.07 10.25 8.70
N ASP A 283 -1.80 9.19 8.38
CA ASP A 283 -1.83 8.63 7.03
C ASP A 283 -2.27 9.69 6.01
N GLY A 284 -3.34 10.45 6.31
CA GLY A 284 -3.81 11.51 5.44
C GLY A 284 -2.81 12.67 5.31
N PHE A 285 -2.33 13.24 6.41
CA PHE A 285 -1.43 14.39 6.36
C PHE A 285 -0.04 14.03 5.83
N VAL A 286 0.48 12.83 6.09
CA VAL A 286 1.74 12.35 5.50
C VAL A 286 1.56 12.08 4.01
N SER A 287 0.40 11.60 3.57
CA SER A 287 0.08 11.46 2.14
C SER A 287 0.05 12.82 1.43
N SER A 288 -0.50 13.85 2.07
CA SER A 288 -0.43 15.21 1.53
C SER A 288 1.00 15.73 1.49
N LEU A 289 1.79 15.49 2.53
CA LEU A 289 3.21 15.86 2.56
C LEU A 289 3.98 15.12 1.46
N SER A 290 3.71 13.82 1.25
CA SER A 290 4.39 13.01 0.23
C SER A 290 4.18 13.58 -1.17
N SER A 291 2.99 14.08 -1.48
CA SER A 291 2.69 14.67 -2.79
C SER A 291 3.52 15.93 -3.06
N LEU A 292 3.87 16.72 -2.03
CA LEU A 292 4.77 17.86 -2.16
C LEU A 292 6.22 17.45 -2.47
N PHE A 293 6.59 16.22 -2.15
CA PHE A 293 7.87 15.62 -2.54
C PHE A 293 7.76 14.74 -3.80
N GLY A 294 6.67 14.87 -4.54
CA GLY A 294 6.43 14.14 -5.78
C GLY A 294 5.98 12.70 -5.58
N CYS A 295 5.71 12.24 -4.36
CA CYS A 295 5.35 10.86 -4.09
C CYS A 295 3.85 10.61 -4.02
N MET A 296 3.48 9.36 -4.26
CA MET A 296 2.14 8.84 -4.05
C MET A 296 1.76 8.81 -2.56
N PRO A 297 0.47 8.60 -2.23
CA PRO A 297 0.01 8.49 -0.84
C PRO A 297 0.74 7.40 -0.05
N ILE A 298 1.07 7.73 1.19
CA ILE A 298 1.78 6.89 2.16
C ILE A 298 0.85 6.59 3.32
N THR A 299 0.62 5.30 3.60
CA THR A 299 -0.31 4.84 4.61
C THR A 299 0.32 3.78 5.52
N SER A 300 -0.41 3.32 6.53
CA SER A 300 -0.01 2.19 7.36
C SER A 300 0.23 0.93 6.49
N PHE A 301 1.20 0.12 6.88
CA PHE A 301 1.67 -1.00 6.06
C PHE A 301 1.27 -2.34 6.68
N SER A 302 0.24 -3.00 6.12
CA SER A 302 -0.37 -4.22 6.65
C SER A 302 0.61 -5.39 6.79
N GLN A 303 1.65 -5.49 5.93
CA GLN A 303 2.67 -6.53 6.04
C GLN A 303 3.44 -6.46 7.36
N ASN A 304 3.65 -5.24 7.88
CA ASN A 304 4.34 -5.05 9.15
C ASN A 304 3.49 -5.44 10.36
N VAL A 305 2.15 -5.40 10.21
CA VAL A 305 1.22 -5.99 11.20
C VAL A 305 1.48 -7.48 11.33
N GLY A 306 1.61 -8.19 10.20
CA GLY A 306 1.97 -9.62 10.18
C GLY A 306 3.33 -9.91 10.83
N LEU A 307 4.32 -9.04 10.63
CA LEU A 307 5.64 -9.17 11.25
C LEU A 307 5.57 -9.03 12.78
N VAL A 308 4.82 -8.04 13.29
CA VAL A 308 4.58 -7.88 14.73
C VAL A 308 3.82 -9.07 15.30
N ALA A 309 2.83 -9.60 14.57
CA ALA A 309 2.09 -10.78 14.99
C ALA A 309 2.99 -12.01 15.19
N MET A 310 4.01 -12.19 14.35
CA MET A 310 4.96 -13.31 14.43
C MET A 310 6.06 -13.10 15.46
N THR A 311 6.69 -11.91 15.45
CA THR A 311 7.86 -11.63 16.29
C THR A 311 7.49 -11.16 17.68
N LYS A 312 6.27 -10.65 17.88
CA LYS A 312 5.81 -9.98 19.10
C LYS A 312 6.65 -8.78 19.51
N VAL A 313 7.51 -8.30 18.63
CA VAL A 313 8.33 -7.11 18.85
C VAL A 313 7.45 -5.84 18.71
N VAL A 314 7.28 -5.14 19.82
CA VAL A 314 6.46 -3.91 19.87
C VAL A 314 7.27 -2.69 20.34
N ASN A 315 8.57 -2.86 20.53
CA ASN A 315 9.43 -1.80 21.03
C ASN A 315 9.58 -0.67 20.00
N ARG A 316 9.12 0.52 20.36
CA ARG A 316 9.11 1.70 19.46
C ARG A 316 10.51 2.12 19.02
N LYS A 317 11.55 1.95 19.88
CA LYS A 317 12.93 2.27 19.51
C LYS A 317 13.46 1.29 18.46
N ALA A 318 13.13 0.00 18.58
CA ALA A 318 13.54 -0.99 17.59
C ALA A 318 12.97 -0.65 16.20
N ILE A 319 11.66 -0.41 16.14
CA ILE A 319 10.99 -0.10 14.89
C ILE A 319 11.37 1.30 14.38
N GLY A 320 11.57 2.27 15.28
CA GLY A 320 12.09 3.60 14.95
C GLY A 320 13.49 3.59 14.33
N CYS A 321 14.35 2.63 14.71
CA CYS A 321 15.61 2.39 14.00
C CYS A 321 15.37 1.99 12.53
N GLY A 322 14.35 1.20 12.26
CA GLY A 322 13.95 0.88 10.88
C GLY A 322 13.53 2.13 10.10
N ALA A 323 12.67 2.95 10.69
CA ALA A 323 12.25 4.21 10.08
C ALA A 323 13.45 5.15 9.80
N ALA A 324 14.40 5.22 10.72
CA ALA A 324 15.65 5.98 10.51
C ALA A 324 16.51 5.39 9.37
N LEU A 325 16.59 4.06 9.27
CA LEU A 325 17.29 3.39 8.16
C LEU A 325 16.64 3.69 6.81
N MET A 326 15.29 3.77 6.74
CA MET A 326 14.58 4.18 5.51
C MET A 326 14.95 5.60 5.10
N ILE A 327 14.99 6.55 6.05
CA ILE A 327 15.40 7.93 5.77
C ILE A 327 16.84 7.96 5.26
N LEU A 328 17.74 7.24 5.91
CA LEU A 328 19.14 7.16 5.49
C LEU A 328 19.30 6.55 4.09
N ALA A 329 18.56 5.50 3.78
CA ALA A 329 18.57 4.89 2.45
C ALA A 329 18.02 5.83 1.38
N GLY A 330 17.00 6.64 1.71
CA GLY A 330 16.44 7.65 0.80
C GLY A 330 17.38 8.84 0.53
N ILE A 331 18.40 9.06 1.35
CA ILE A 331 19.41 10.10 1.13
C ILE A 331 20.49 9.66 0.11
N ILE A 332 20.52 8.38 -0.28
CA ILE A 332 21.51 7.81 -1.21
C ILE A 332 20.89 7.70 -2.61
N PRO A 333 21.15 8.66 -3.55
CA PRO A 333 20.54 8.64 -4.90
C PRO A 333 20.84 7.36 -5.68
N GLY A 334 22.04 6.81 -5.51
CA GLY A 334 22.45 5.58 -6.18
C GLY A 334 21.51 4.41 -5.92
N LEU A 335 20.91 4.31 -4.72
CA LEU A 335 19.88 3.32 -4.44
C LEU A 335 18.60 3.58 -5.27
N GLY A 336 18.19 4.84 -5.40
CA GLY A 336 17.06 5.23 -6.25
C GLY A 336 17.28 4.84 -7.71
N VAL A 337 18.47 5.10 -8.26
CA VAL A 337 18.84 4.74 -9.64
C VAL A 337 18.83 3.22 -9.85
N ILE A 338 19.43 2.44 -8.94
CA ILE A 338 19.43 0.97 -9.01
C ILE A 338 17.99 0.44 -9.00
N LEU A 339 17.12 1.01 -8.18
CA LEU A 339 15.74 0.57 -8.06
C LEU A 339 14.88 1.03 -9.25
N ALA A 340 15.12 2.23 -9.76
CA ALA A 340 14.45 2.72 -10.98
C ALA A 340 14.90 1.99 -12.25
N SER A 341 16.07 1.34 -12.23
CA SER A 341 16.55 0.48 -13.35
C SER A 341 15.96 -0.94 -13.34
N LEU A 342 15.06 -1.26 -12.37
CA LEU A 342 14.35 -2.54 -12.32
C LEU A 342 13.44 -2.69 -13.55
N PRO A 343 13.64 -3.70 -14.41
CA PRO A 343 12.74 -3.94 -15.52
C PRO A 343 11.34 -4.32 -15.05
N ASP A 344 10.31 -3.87 -15.76
CA ASP A 344 8.91 -4.16 -15.47
C ASP A 344 8.63 -5.65 -15.28
N ALA A 345 9.28 -6.53 -16.06
CA ALA A 345 9.12 -7.97 -15.94
C ALA A 345 9.54 -8.52 -14.56
N VAL A 346 10.58 -7.94 -13.94
CA VAL A 346 10.99 -8.29 -12.56
C VAL A 346 9.94 -7.82 -11.56
N LEU A 347 9.47 -6.57 -11.72
CA LEU A 347 8.39 -6.04 -10.91
C LEU A 347 7.12 -6.88 -11.06
N GLY A 348 6.78 -7.29 -12.28
CA GLY A 348 5.62 -8.15 -12.57
C GLY A 348 5.70 -9.50 -11.86
N GLY A 349 6.86 -10.16 -11.87
CA GLY A 349 7.07 -11.42 -11.15
C GLY A 349 6.86 -11.28 -9.64
N CYS A 350 7.34 -10.18 -9.04
CA CYS A 350 7.15 -9.85 -7.64
C CYS A 350 5.69 -9.50 -7.32
N THR A 351 5.09 -8.62 -8.11
CA THR A 351 3.77 -8.03 -7.83
C THR A 351 2.64 -9.03 -8.04
N LEU A 352 2.74 -9.96 -8.98
CA LEU A 352 1.75 -11.03 -9.11
C LEU A 352 1.59 -11.83 -7.82
N MET A 353 2.70 -12.18 -7.15
CA MET A 353 2.64 -12.85 -5.86
C MET A 353 2.04 -11.95 -4.76
N MET A 354 2.41 -10.66 -4.76
CA MET A 354 1.91 -9.70 -3.77
C MET A 354 0.42 -9.44 -3.95
N PHE A 355 -0.04 -9.18 -5.17
CA PHE A 355 -1.44 -8.89 -5.46
C PHE A 355 -2.34 -10.10 -5.20
N GLY A 356 -1.86 -11.30 -5.57
CA GLY A 356 -2.53 -12.55 -5.18
C GLY A 356 -2.68 -12.69 -3.65
N SER A 357 -1.66 -12.28 -2.89
CA SER A 357 -1.72 -12.28 -1.42
C SER A 357 -2.75 -11.28 -0.88
N ILE A 358 -2.92 -10.11 -1.52
CA ILE A 358 -3.94 -9.13 -1.15
C ILE A 358 -5.35 -9.71 -1.39
N VAL A 359 -5.58 -10.35 -2.55
CA VAL A 359 -6.86 -11.04 -2.84
C VAL A 359 -7.17 -12.07 -1.74
N VAL A 360 -6.22 -12.94 -1.41
CA VAL A 360 -6.40 -13.98 -0.39
C VAL A 360 -6.64 -13.37 1.00
N SER A 361 -5.97 -12.26 1.33
CA SER A 361 -6.21 -11.52 2.57
C SER A 361 -7.63 -10.97 2.64
N GLY A 362 -8.13 -10.38 1.56
CA GLY A 362 -9.51 -9.92 1.45
C GLY A 362 -10.53 -11.08 1.63
N VAL A 363 -10.31 -12.19 0.94
CA VAL A 363 -11.15 -13.39 1.08
C VAL A 363 -11.14 -13.93 2.51
N ARG A 364 -9.98 -13.96 3.16
CA ARG A 364 -9.88 -14.35 4.57
C ARG A 364 -10.68 -13.41 5.48
N MET A 365 -10.56 -12.10 5.29
CA MET A 365 -11.33 -11.10 6.03
C MET A 365 -12.84 -11.29 5.82
N LEU A 366 -13.29 -11.62 4.59
CA LEU A 366 -14.70 -11.97 4.32
C LEU A 366 -15.14 -13.17 5.16
N GLY A 367 -14.31 -14.22 5.25
CA GLY A 367 -14.57 -15.38 6.10
C GLY A 367 -14.67 -15.04 7.59
N GLU A 368 -13.80 -14.14 8.07
CA GLU A 368 -13.81 -13.68 9.47
C GLU A 368 -15.06 -12.83 9.81
N CYS A 369 -15.70 -12.20 8.82
CA CYS A 369 -16.97 -11.50 9.01
C CYS A 369 -18.17 -12.44 9.26
N GLY A 370 -18.02 -13.75 9.03
CA GLY A 370 -19.08 -14.74 9.13
C GLY A 370 -19.94 -14.84 7.86
N TYR A 371 -20.49 -16.03 7.63
CA TYR A 371 -21.26 -16.39 6.43
C TYR A 371 -22.76 -16.14 6.60
N SER A 372 -23.14 -15.04 7.25
CA SER A 372 -24.54 -14.68 7.29
C SER A 372 -25.06 -14.31 5.90
N GLN A 373 -26.37 -14.54 5.66
CA GLN A 373 -26.99 -14.20 4.38
C GLN A 373 -26.82 -12.72 4.03
N ARG A 374 -26.86 -11.85 5.05
CA ARG A 374 -26.63 -10.41 4.91
C ARG A 374 -25.20 -10.12 4.43
N ASN A 375 -24.20 -10.65 5.12
CA ASN A 375 -22.79 -10.40 4.78
C ASN A 375 -22.43 -10.98 3.41
N MET A 376 -22.90 -12.20 3.11
CA MET A 376 -22.69 -12.81 1.78
C MET A 376 -23.32 -11.96 0.68
N SER A 377 -24.54 -11.43 0.88
CA SER A 377 -25.21 -10.59 -0.12
C SER A 377 -24.49 -9.26 -0.32
N ILE A 378 -24.00 -8.62 0.76
CA ILE A 378 -23.20 -7.37 0.65
C ILE A 378 -21.94 -7.63 -0.15
N ALA A 379 -21.17 -8.66 0.20
CA ALA A 379 -19.93 -8.98 -0.49
C ALA A 379 -20.18 -9.36 -1.97
N ALA A 380 -21.13 -10.26 -2.22
CA ALA A 380 -21.44 -10.74 -3.57
C ALA A 380 -21.88 -9.60 -4.49
N LEU A 381 -22.84 -8.78 -4.07
CA LEU A 381 -23.36 -7.69 -4.90
C LEU A 381 -22.33 -6.57 -5.09
N SER A 382 -21.62 -6.18 -4.03
CA SER A 382 -20.61 -5.10 -4.17
C SER A 382 -19.46 -5.51 -5.08
N LEU A 383 -18.95 -6.73 -4.95
CA LEU A 383 -17.89 -7.25 -5.82
C LEU A 383 -18.40 -7.45 -7.27
N SER A 384 -19.59 -8.03 -7.46
CA SER A 384 -20.14 -8.24 -8.79
C SER A 384 -20.39 -6.93 -9.52
N ILE A 385 -20.98 -5.95 -8.86
CA ILE A 385 -21.24 -4.63 -9.45
C ILE A 385 -19.92 -3.89 -9.70
N GLY A 386 -19.02 -3.86 -8.71
CA GLY A 386 -17.76 -3.12 -8.84
C GLY A 386 -16.84 -3.70 -9.91
N LEU A 387 -16.57 -4.99 -9.87
CA LEU A 387 -15.70 -5.65 -10.84
C LEU A 387 -16.38 -5.80 -12.20
N GLY A 388 -17.68 -6.16 -12.23
CA GLY A 388 -18.40 -6.39 -13.48
C GLY A 388 -18.63 -5.11 -14.27
N PHE A 389 -19.10 -4.04 -13.64
CA PHE A 389 -19.43 -2.79 -14.35
C PHE A 389 -18.19 -2.07 -14.85
N THR A 390 -17.07 -2.15 -14.12
CA THR A 390 -15.81 -1.55 -14.59
C THR A 390 -15.17 -2.32 -15.75
N GLN A 391 -15.54 -3.60 -15.98
CA GLN A 391 -15.16 -4.31 -17.20
C GLN A 391 -16.04 -3.92 -18.41
N THR A 392 -17.17 -3.27 -18.18
CA THR A 392 -18.11 -2.80 -19.20
C THR A 392 -18.45 -1.32 -18.98
N PRO A 393 -17.48 -0.40 -19.17
CA PRO A 393 -17.63 1.02 -18.83
C PRO A 393 -18.83 1.71 -19.52
N GLN A 394 -19.31 1.14 -20.63
CA GLN A 394 -20.46 1.65 -21.37
C GLN A 394 -21.76 1.68 -20.53
N ILE A 395 -21.86 0.88 -19.47
CA ILE A 395 -22.98 0.93 -18.52
C ILE A 395 -23.13 2.32 -17.89
N PHE A 396 -22.04 3.04 -17.72
CA PHE A 396 -22.02 4.38 -17.13
C PHE A 396 -22.36 5.51 -18.12
N HIS A 397 -22.64 5.17 -19.40
CA HIS A 397 -22.84 6.18 -20.46
C HIS A 397 -23.98 7.16 -20.19
N ILE A 398 -25.03 6.74 -19.48
CA ILE A 398 -26.20 7.57 -19.14
C ILE A 398 -25.92 8.57 -18.00
N PHE A 399 -24.84 8.39 -17.25
CA PHE A 399 -24.50 9.25 -16.11
C PHE A 399 -23.72 10.50 -16.54
N PRO A 400 -23.76 11.58 -15.73
CA PRO A 400 -22.95 12.78 -15.96
C PRO A 400 -21.47 12.45 -16.10
N GLU A 401 -20.73 13.27 -16.84
CA GLU A 401 -19.32 13.07 -17.14
C GLU A 401 -18.46 12.88 -15.88
N LEU A 402 -18.66 13.71 -14.85
CA LEU A 402 -17.97 13.57 -13.57
C LEU A 402 -18.19 12.21 -12.94
N PHE A 403 -19.41 11.70 -12.93
CA PHE A 403 -19.73 10.39 -12.37
C PHE A 403 -19.06 9.27 -13.18
N ARG A 404 -19.13 9.37 -14.50
CA ARG A 404 -18.52 8.41 -15.41
C ARG A 404 -17.00 8.37 -15.27
N SER A 405 -16.32 9.53 -15.21
CA SER A 405 -14.86 9.58 -15.06
C SER A 405 -14.36 9.02 -13.72
N VAL A 406 -15.20 9.05 -12.68
CA VAL A 406 -14.85 8.53 -11.35
C VAL A 406 -15.11 7.02 -11.21
N PHE A 407 -16.25 6.54 -11.72
CA PHE A 407 -16.72 5.17 -11.42
C PHE A 407 -16.54 4.17 -12.57
N ALA A 408 -16.44 4.60 -13.82
CA ALA A 408 -16.41 3.67 -14.95
C ALA A 408 -15.15 2.78 -14.98
N GLU A 409 -14.03 3.25 -14.42
CA GLU A 409 -12.76 2.53 -14.44
C GLU A 409 -12.24 2.22 -13.02
N ASN A 410 -12.89 2.73 -11.98
CA ASN A 410 -12.45 2.58 -10.60
C ASN A 410 -13.33 1.57 -9.84
N CYS A 411 -13.04 0.28 -9.99
CA CYS A 411 -13.82 -0.78 -9.34
C CYS A 411 -13.79 -0.68 -7.80
N VAL A 412 -12.70 -0.22 -7.21
CA VAL A 412 -12.54 -0.10 -5.75
C VAL A 412 -13.54 0.92 -5.19
N ALA A 413 -13.65 2.08 -5.86
CA ALA A 413 -14.64 3.10 -5.50
C ALA A 413 -16.07 2.58 -5.63
N VAL A 414 -16.38 1.86 -6.70
CA VAL A 414 -17.71 1.25 -6.91
C VAL A 414 -18.02 0.24 -5.82
N VAL A 415 -17.10 -0.70 -5.54
CA VAL A 415 -17.27 -1.70 -4.47
C VAL A 415 -17.50 -1.02 -3.12
N PHE A 416 -16.71 0.00 -2.79
CA PHE A 416 -16.85 0.73 -1.53
C PHE A 416 -18.24 1.36 -1.39
N VAL A 417 -18.66 2.14 -2.40
CA VAL A 417 -19.96 2.84 -2.36
C VAL A 417 -21.11 1.84 -2.28
N VAL A 418 -21.10 0.79 -3.11
CA VAL A 418 -22.15 -0.24 -3.11
C VAL A 418 -22.18 -0.99 -1.79
N ALA A 419 -21.03 -1.40 -1.24
CA ALA A 419 -20.96 -2.10 0.04
C ALA A 419 -21.49 -1.23 1.20
N VAL A 420 -21.16 0.06 1.23
CA VAL A 420 -21.69 1.00 2.23
C VAL A 420 -23.20 1.14 2.09
N ILE A 421 -23.71 1.37 0.87
CA ILE A 421 -25.16 1.50 0.63
C ILE A 421 -25.89 0.23 1.07
N LEU A 422 -25.44 -0.94 0.64
CA LEU A 422 -26.08 -2.21 1.01
C LEU A 422 -26.01 -2.45 2.52
N ASN A 423 -24.92 -2.09 3.17
CA ASN A 423 -24.80 -2.19 4.62
C ASN A 423 -25.80 -1.29 5.36
N LEU A 424 -26.14 -0.13 4.83
CA LEU A 424 -27.11 0.80 5.41
C LEU A 424 -28.55 0.35 5.15
N VAL A 425 -28.82 -0.22 3.97
CA VAL A 425 -30.16 -0.62 3.53
C VAL A 425 -30.57 -1.97 4.11
N PHE A 426 -29.65 -2.93 4.18
CA PHE A 426 -29.99 -4.26 4.69
C PHE A 426 -30.22 -4.26 6.19
N PRO A 427 -31.29 -4.95 6.67
CA PRO A 427 -31.59 -5.02 8.09
C PRO A 427 -30.42 -5.61 8.87
N LYS A 428 -30.17 -5.07 10.04
CA LYS A 428 -29.17 -5.63 10.96
C LYS A 428 -29.66 -6.97 11.46
N GLU A 429 -28.78 -7.97 11.46
CA GLU A 429 -29.09 -9.26 12.05
C GLU A 429 -29.30 -9.11 13.55
N GLU A 430 -30.43 -9.59 14.05
CA GLU A 430 -30.62 -9.80 15.48
C GLU A 430 -29.59 -10.83 15.95
N LYS A 431 -28.83 -10.48 17.00
CA LYS A 431 -27.97 -11.46 17.66
C LYS A 431 -28.87 -12.59 18.15
N LYS A 432 -28.99 -13.68 17.40
CA LYS A 432 -29.52 -14.92 17.95
C LYS A 432 -28.61 -15.28 19.11
N ASN A 433 -29.11 -15.12 20.33
CA ASN A 433 -28.53 -15.77 21.50
C ASN A 433 -28.59 -17.28 21.19
N LEU A 434 -27.47 -17.84 20.76
CA LEU A 434 -27.30 -19.29 20.78
C LEU A 434 -27.34 -19.70 22.25
N ILE A 435 -28.53 -20.01 22.73
CA ILE A 435 -28.68 -20.83 23.90
C ILE A 435 -28.15 -22.20 23.46
N VAL A 436 -26.92 -22.50 23.85
CA VAL A 436 -26.36 -23.84 23.76
C VAL A 436 -27.12 -24.65 24.82
N GLU A 437 -28.08 -25.48 24.38
CA GLU A 437 -28.59 -26.58 25.16
C GLU A 437 -27.54 -27.68 25.29
#